data_d61853172f08463c99cd36fc6d3d497e
#
_entry.id   d61853172f08463c99cd36fc6d3d497e
#
_cell.length_a   1.000
_cell.length_b   1.000
_cell.length_c   1.000
_cell.angle_alpha   90.00
_cell.angle_beta   90.00
_cell.angle_gamma   90.00
#
_symmetry.space_group_name_H-M   'P 1'
#
loop_
_entity.id
_entity.type
_entity.pdbx_description
1 polymer ?
#
loop_
_entity_poly.entity_id
_entity_poly.type
_entity_poly.pdbx_seq_one_letter_code
_entity_poly.pdbx_strand_id
1 'polypeptide(L)'
;MIKFSEFAGALYKGMGTKEQEGKFAQELFYNIVDCYSDENPLDSTTVDAFYRYFNNLRGISAVSRKIKQYTDPIKFSAYLTDVCSDAMAQDICTNLEEYGISINPYNYADEIADLFNAIIMEAIKPHKDTTPHDIILYLDKLKSRYCKIKTVMYKDGPVAFEQNYVPNDIFGTRMKRHSADKILLNGSGRYFVITGTGGIGKSMLMTHLVLQLSNNYNTYHKIPILLQLCSYNSSQASFMDMVRSQTSISNLEEHLANGDCVLLLDAMDEIKIREIQNFESELSDFVEKYPKNKYIMSSRPINKFQALTRFEVCKLAPFTKVQAMELVEKLAFRVDQPEIKANFLRELDETLFETHRDFAEIPLLLVLMLMTYERYAKIPAKRHVFYYKVFDTLVEQHDAAKIGFNRVFKTQMNPEEFSMVLEEFCARTYIDEKFEFTQLEFEEYFHNLRSVKRIGKNFSCTDLISDLTVALCILTHNNDKYRFIHRSFQEYFCAVKFAKCDDAAFKSVAAIFDKRIAKITADYTFDMMFDMAPSKTERFIYIPYLTELLDDCHRDADDEQAYWNFLVKMYPTLYYCNGEVKDYYE
;
A
#
# COMPACT_ATOMS: atom_id res chain seq x y z
N MET A 1 -15.26 -13.24 42.40
CA MET A 1 -14.30 -12.95 41.33
C MET A 1 -13.16 -13.94 41.51
N ILE A 2 -13.06 -14.88 40.59
CA ILE A 2 -12.07 -15.95 40.65
C ILE A 2 -10.71 -15.32 40.34
N LYS A 3 -9.72 -15.56 41.17
CA LYS A 3 -8.37 -15.14 40.84
C LYS A 3 -7.88 -15.94 39.64
N PHE A 4 -7.29 -15.29 38.66
CA PHE A 4 -6.77 -15.98 37.47
C PHE A 4 -5.83 -17.13 37.84
N SER A 5 -5.05 -17.00 38.91
CA SER A 5 -4.20 -18.07 39.47
C SER A 5 -4.98 -19.31 39.94
N GLU A 6 -6.21 -19.16 40.42
CA GLU A 6 -7.08 -20.25 40.84
C GLU A 6 -7.65 -20.98 39.64
N PHE A 7 -8.07 -20.21 38.62
CA PHE A 7 -8.56 -20.74 37.36
C PHE A 7 -7.46 -21.51 36.58
N ALA A 8 -6.28 -20.90 36.41
CA ALA A 8 -5.14 -21.58 35.80
C ALA A 8 -4.70 -22.82 36.58
N GLY A 9 -4.81 -22.78 37.92
CA GLY A 9 -4.56 -23.93 38.78
C GLY A 9 -5.56 -25.06 38.61
N ALA A 10 -6.82 -24.72 38.41
CA ALA A 10 -7.88 -25.69 38.17
C ALA A 10 -7.75 -26.32 36.77
N LEU A 11 -7.50 -25.51 35.75
CA LEU A 11 -7.19 -25.99 34.41
C LEU A 11 -6.01 -26.97 34.40
N TYR A 12 -4.95 -26.64 35.13
CA TYR A 12 -3.76 -27.49 35.22
C TYR A 12 -4.00 -28.82 35.93
N LYS A 13 -4.79 -28.83 37.00
CA LYS A 13 -5.14 -30.06 37.73
C LYS A 13 -6.09 -30.98 36.93
N GLY A 14 -7.02 -30.39 36.16
CA GLY A 14 -7.95 -31.13 35.31
C GLY A 14 -7.28 -31.84 34.15
N MET A 15 -6.11 -31.41 33.77
CA MET A 15 -5.31 -31.96 32.67
C MET A 15 -4.46 -33.20 33.04
N GLY A 16 -4.93 -34.07 33.87
CA GLY A 16 -4.34 -35.19 34.64
C GLY A 16 -3.36 -36.18 34.03
N THR A 17 -2.91 -36.19 32.77
CA THR A 17 -1.86 -37.07 32.22
C THR A 17 -1.00 -36.43 31.14
N LYS A 18 0.03 -36.06 31.52
CA LYS A 18 1.44 -35.85 31.22
C LYS A 18 1.94 -35.29 29.87
N GLU A 19 1.40 -35.46 28.71
CA GLU A 19 2.10 -35.00 27.49
C GLU A 19 1.29 -34.13 26.52
N GLN A 20 0.02 -34.44 26.34
CA GLN A 20 -0.87 -33.64 25.48
C GLN A 20 -1.54 -32.49 26.24
N GLU A 21 -1.84 -32.71 27.46
CA GLU A 21 -2.54 -31.82 28.40
C GLU A 21 -1.61 -30.66 28.87
N GLY A 22 -0.36 -30.99 29.16
CA GLY A 22 0.65 -30.00 29.47
C GLY A 22 0.90 -29.00 28.34
N LYS A 23 0.79 -29.44 27.09
CA LYS A 23 0.93 -28.54 25.91
C LYS A 23 -0.21 -27.55 25.81
N PHE A 24 -1.44 -27.97 26.02
CA PHE A 24 -2.61 -27.08 25.92
C PHE A 24 -2.61 -26.01 27.02
N ALA A 25 -2.41 -26.40 28.28
CA ALA A 25 -2.36 -25.42 29.37
C ALA A 25 -1.18 -24.47 29.21
N GLN A 26 -0.06 -24.99 28.75
CA GLN A 26 1.12 -24.20 28.43
C GLN A 26 0.85 -23.25 27.26
N GLU A 27 0.21 -23.74 26.20
CA GLU A 27 -0.19 -22.97 25.04
C GLU A 27 -1.14 -21.85 25.45
N LEU A 28 -2.16 -22.17 26.21
CA LEU A 28 -3.12 -21.22 26.72
C LEU A 28 -2.48 -20.15 27.61
N PHE A 29 -1.60 -20.56 28.52
CA PHE A 29 -0.92 -19.66 29.45
C PHE A 29 0.03 -18.68 28.76
N TYR A 30 0.94 -19.15 27.91
CA TYR A 30 1.88 -18.27 27.23
C TYR A 30 1.20 -17.30 26.31
N ASN A 31 0.12 -17.70 25.78
CA ASN A 31 -0.68 -16.86 24.92
C ASN A 31 -1.39 -15.74 25.67
N ILE A 32 -1.84 -16.02 26.87
CA ILE A 32 -2.41 -15.01 27.75
C ILE A 32 -1.30 -14.09 28.26
N VAL A 33 -0.16 -14.62 28.66
CA VAL A 33 1.01 -13.80 29.10
C VAL A 33 1.56 -12.96 27.95
N ASP A 34 1.74 -13.51 26.75
CA ASP A 34 2.22 -12.75 25.57
C ASP A 34 1.23 -11.65 25.13
N CYS A 35 -0.07 -11.88 25.32
CA CYS A 35 -1.07 -10.82 25.06
C CYS A 35 -1.03 -9.69 26.09
N TYR A 36 -0.57 -9.96 27.31
CA TYR A 36 -0.70 -9.02 28.44
C TYR A 36 0.62 -8.50 29.00
N SER A 37 1.76 -9.19 28.81
CA SER A 37 3.02 -8.81 29.44
C SER A 37 3.76 -7.65 28.76
N ASP A 38 3.56 -7.46 27.45
CA ASP A 38 4.30 -6.43 26.70
C ASP A 38 3.54 -5.10 26.57
N GLU A 39 2.22 -5.11 26.70
CA GLU A 39 1.38 -3.95 26.33
C GLU A 39 0.42 -3.47 27.44
N ASN A 40 0.12 -4.30 28.44
CA ASN A 40 -0.61 -3.91 29.65
C ASN A 40 -0.03 -4.68 30.83
N PRO A 41 0.70 -4.06 31.74
CA PRO A 41 1.25 -4.77 32.89
C PRO A 41 0.11 -5.27 33.76
N LEU A 42 -0.18 -6.57 33.69
CA LEU A 42 -0.73 -7.27 34.83
C LEU A 42 0.17 -6.91 36.03
N ASP A 43 -0.43 -6.64 37.17
CA ASP A 43 0.29 -6.44 38.40
C ASP A 43 1.44 -7.48 38.48
N SER A 44 2.66 -6.99 38.70
CA SER A 44 3.88 -7.79 38.69
C SER A 44 3.80 -9.01 39.63
N THR A 45 3.00 -8.93 40.69
CA THR A 45 2.70 -10.04 41.59
C THR A 45 1.86 -11.14 40.93
N THR A 46 0.97 -10.78 40.03
CA THR A 46 0.12 -11.73 39.30
C THR A 46 0.95 -12.41 38.18
N VAL A 47 1.80 -11.67 37.48
CA VAL A 47 2.74 -12.21 36.48
C VAL A 47 3.75 -13.13 37.13
N ASP A 48 4.32 -12.78 38.29
CA ASP A 48 5.27 -13.61 39.05
C ASP A 48 4.62 -14.88 39.61
N ALA A 49 3.38 -14.81 40.09
CA ALA A 49 2.62 -15.98 40.52
C ALA A 49 2.35 -16.94 39.35
N PHE A 50 2.05 -16.37 38.20
CA PHE A 50 1.88 -17.06 36.93
C PHE A 50 3.17 -17.73 36.48
N TYR A 51 4.28 -17.02 36.42
CA TYR A 51 5.60 -17.53 36.06
C TYR A 51 6.07 -18.67 36.99
N ARG A 52 5.88 -18.52 38.28
CA ARG A 52 6.26 -19.55 39.27
C ARG A 52 5.44 -20.82 39.13
N TYR A 53 4.16 -20.69 38.81
CA TYR A 53 3.26 -21.83 38.63
C TYR A 53 3.60 -22.65 37.39
N PHE A 54 3.96 -21.98 36.30
CA PHE A 54 4.22 -22.60 35.00
C PHE A 54 5.70 -22.91 34.72
N ASN A 55 6.66 -22.29 35.40
CA ASN A 55 8.09 -22.63 35.28
C ASN A 55 8.43 -24.05 35.74
N ASN A 56 7.53 -24.74 36.43
CA ASN A 56 7.66 -26.16 36.74
C ASN A 56 7.28 -27.08 35.54
N LEU A 57 6.84 -26.52 34.43
CA LEU A 57 6.43 -27.23 33.23
C LEU A 57 7.50 -27.12 32.14
N ARG A 58 8.38 -28.12 32.05
CA ARG A 58 9.51 -28.13 31.11
C ARG A 58 9.07 -28.29 29.66
N GLY A 59 9.37 -27.33 28.79
CA GLY A 59 9.43 -27.55 27.34
C GLY A 59 8.61 -26.61 26.46
N ILE A 60 8.81 -25.29 26.52
CA ILE A 60 7.94 -24.33 25.82
C ILE A 60 8.76 -23.41 24.93
N SER A 61 8.85 -23.69 23.67
CA SER A 61 9.40 -22.75 22.69
C SER A 61 8.62 -22.58 21.40
N ALA A 62 7.46 -23.22 21.24
CA ALA A 62 6.80 -23.25 19.92
C ALA A 62 5.45 -22.53 19.83
N VAL A 63 4.90 -22.02 20.93
CA VAL A 63 3.46 -21.75 21.01
C VAL A 63 3.08 -20.29 21.03
N SER A 64 3.93 -19.41 21.48
CA SER A 64 3.66 -17.95 21.56
C SER A 64 3.28 -17.31 20.22
N ARG A 65 3.56 -17.98 19.11
CA ARG A 65 3.23 -17.47 17.75
C ARG A 65 1.79 -17.66 17.29
N LYS A 66 1.01 -18.56 17.90
CA LYS A 66 -0.32 -18.91 17.37
C LYS A 66 -1.47 -18.04 17.87
N ILE A 67 -1.37 -17.46 19.03
CA ILE A 67 -2.52 -16.80 19.70
C ILE A 67 -2.64 -15.29 19.52
N LYS A 68 -1.63 -14.61 18.97
CA LYS A 68 -1.90 -13.27 18.39
C LYS A 68 -3.02 -13.27 17.32
N GLN A 69 -3.53 -14.45 16.97
CA GLN A 69 -4.64 -14.65 16.03
C GLN A 69 -6.03 -14.71 16.71
N TYR A 70 -6.11 -14.85 18.04
CA TYR A 70 -7.37 -15.14 18.75
C TYR A 70 -7.78 -14.04 19.72
N THR A 71 -7.63 -12.78 19.33
CA THR A 71 -8.24 -11.63 20.06
C THR A 71 -9.77 -11.59 19.93
N ASP A 72 -10.35 -12.48 19.11
CA ASP A 72 -11.79 -12.62 18.89
C ASP A 72 -12.32 -13.80 19.72
N PRO A 73 -13.26 -13.56 20.66
CA PRO A 73 -13.87 -14.60 21.49
C PRO A 73 -14.42 -15.79 20.72
N ILE A 74 -15.04 -15.54 19.57
CA ILE A 74 -15.65 -16.58 18.72
C ILE A 74 -14.56 -17.49 18.14
N LYS A 75 -13.45 -16.93 17.71
CA LYS A 75 -12.32 -17.71 17.16
C LYS A 75 -11.60 -18.50 18.24
N PHE A 76 -11.54 -17.95 19.46
CA PHE A 76 -10.94 -18.62 20.59
C PHE A 76 -11.81 -19.80 21.06
N SER A 77 -13.12 -19.64 21.13
CA SER A 77 -14.07 -20.72 21.41
C SER A 77 -13.96 -21.86 20.40
N ALA A 78 -13.92 -21.54 19.09
CA ALA A 78 -13.73 -22.52 18.03
C ALA A 78 -12.40 -23.29 18.17
N TYR A 79 -11.32 -22.58 18.52
CA TYR A 79 -10.02 -23.20 18.78
C TYR A 79 -10.05 -24.14 19.98
N LEU A 80 -10.69 -23.75 21.07
CA LEU A 80 -10.85 -24.61 22.26
C LEU A 80 -11.65 -25.87 21.93
N THR A 81 -12.71 -25.73 21.15
CA THR A 81 -13.54 -26.86 20.70
C THR A 81 -12.73 -27.85 19.85
N ASP A 82 -11.85 -27.36 18.98
CA ASP A 82 -11.02 -28.21 18.12
C ASP A 82 -9.89 -28.92 18.87
N VAL A 83 -9.43 -28.38 20.01
CA VAL A 83 -8.22 -28.86 20.71
C VAL A 83 -8.57 -29.74 21.92
N CYS A 84 -9.75 -29.57 22.49
CA CYS A 84 -10.16 -30.31 23.69
C CYS A 84 -11.07 -31.50 23.36
N SER A 85 -10.74 -32.68 23.90
CA SER A 85 -11.62 -33.85 23.88
C SER A 85 -12.67 -33.75 24.99
N ASP A 86 -13.83 -34.45 24.80
CA ASP A 86 -14.91 -34.47 25.79
C ASP A 86 -14.47 -34.95 27.19
N ALA A 87 -13.53 -35.91 27.26
CA ALA A 87 -12.98 -36.38 28.52
C ALA A 87 -12.15 -35.31 29.23
N MET A 88 -11.34 -34.54 28.46
CA MET A 88 -10.54 -33.45 28.97
C MET A 88 -11.44 -32.31 29.46
N ALA A 89 -12.54 -32.04 28.75
CA ALA A 89 -13.55 -31.07 29.15
C ALA A 89 -14.12 -31.38 30.53
N GLN A 90 -14.48 -32.62 30.74
CA GLN A 90 -15.09 -33.09 32.00
C GLN A 90 -14.10 -32.95 33.18
N ASP A 91 -12.84 -33.32 32.98
CA ASP A 91 -11.82 -33.21 34.00
C ASP A 91 -11.52 -31.74 34.38
N ILE A 92 -11.50 -30.84 33.39
CA ILE A 92 -11.36 -29.39 33.60
C ILE A 92 -12.54 -28.86 34.41
N CYS A 93 -13.77 -29.19 34.04
CA CYS A 93 -14.98 -28.78 34.76
C CYS A 93 -14.98 -29.26 36.22
N THR A 94 -14.64 -30.54 36.45
CA THR A 94 -14.55 -31.11 37.80
C THR A 94 -13.52 -30.39 38.67
N ASN A 95 -12.38 -30.06 38.12
CA ASN A 95 -11.34 -29.31 38.86
C ASN A 95 -11.71 -27.85 39.09
N LEU A 96 -12.44 -27.20 38.17
CA LEU A 96 -12.95 -25.85 38.36
C LEU A 96 -14.02 -25.81 39.47
N GLU A 97 -14.84 -26.85 39.61
CA GLU A 97 -15.83 -26.98 40.71
C GLU A 97 -15.15 -27.02 42.10
N GLU A 98 -13.95 -27.62 42.23
CA GLU A 98 -13.18 -27.61 43.49
C GLU A 98 -12.80 -26.16 43.92
N TYR A 99 -12.75 -25.25 42.97
CA TYR A 99 -12.49 -23.82 43.23
C TYR A 99 -13.77 -22.97 43.24
N GLY A 100 -14.94 -23.62 43.27
CA GLY A 100 -16.24 -22.94 43.31
C GLY A 100 -16.71 -22.38 41.97
N ILE A 101 -16.18 -22.90 40.88
CA ILE A 101 -16.54 -22.50 39.50
C ILE A 101 -17.36 -23.64 38.91
N SER A 102 -18.66 -23.40 38.66
CA SER A 102 -19.52 -24.37 38.01
C SER A 102 -19.63 -24.09 36.53
N ILE A 103 -19.21 -25.02 35.68
CA ILE A 103 -19.24 -24.90 34.21
C ILE A 103 -19.92 -26.17 33.67
N ASN A 104 -20.80 -26.01 32.67
CA ASN A 104 -21.46 -27.16 32.02
C ASN A 104 -20.47 -27.87 31.07
N PRO A 105 -20.19 -29.16 31.27
CA PRO A 105 -19.25 -29.92 30.44
C PRO A 105 -19.60 -29.94 28.94
N TYR A 106 -20.89 -29.87 28.60
CA TYR A 106 -21.34 -29.92 27.19
C TYR A 106 -21.14 -28.58 26.44
N ASN A 107 -20.98 -27.48 27.16
CA ASN A 107 -20.72 -26.13 26.59
C ASN A 107 -19.41 -25.54 27.11
N TYR A 108 -18.52 -26.38 27.64
CA TYR A 108 -17.38 -25.93 28.39
C TYR A 108 -16.44 -25.03 27.57
N ALA A 109 -16.31 -25.27 26.25
CA ALA A 109 -15.45 -24.43 25.39
C ALA A 109 -15.98 -23.00 25.30
N ASP A 110 -17.30 -22.83 25.17
CA ASP A 110 -17.92 -21.50 25.12
C ASP A 110 -17.88 -20.83 26.52
N GLU A 111 -18.22 -21.61 27.58
CA GLU A 111 -18.18 -21.09 28.95
C GLU A 111 -16.77 -20.78 29.43
N ILE A 112 -15.75 -21.55 29.04
CA ILE A 112 -14.34 -21.25 29.27
C ILE A 112 -13.91 -20.03 28.47
N ALA A 113 -14.29 -19.92 27.21
CA ALA A 113 -14.01 -18.75 26.39
C ALA A 113 -14.66 -17.49 26.99
N ASP A 114 -15.91 -17.59 27.45
CA ASP A 114 -16.61 -16.47 28.11
C ASP A 114 -15.97 -16.11 29.46
N LEU A 115 -15.53 -17.07 30.22
CA LEU A 115 -14.82 -16.85 31.47
C LEU A 115 -13.45 -16.20 31.22
N PHE A 116 -12.71 -16.67 30.21
CA PHE A 116 -11.48 -16.01 29.76
C PHE A 116 -11.72 -14.60 29.29
N ASN A 117 -12.76 -14.38 28.49
CA ASN A 117 -13.13 -13.04 28.05
C ASN A 117 -13.51 -12.15 29.22
N ALA A 118 -14.24 -12.65 30.21
CA ALA A 118 -14.59 -11.87 31.41
C ALA A 118 -13.33 -11.51 32.22
N ILE A 119 -12.37 -12.44 32.36
CA ILE A 119 -11.10 -12.20 33.04
C ILE A 119 -10.23 -11.24 32.22
N ILE A 120 -10.17 -11.43 30.92
CA ILE A 120 -9.49 -10.56 29.97
C ILE A 120 -10.10 -9.16 30.02
N MET A 121 -11.42 -9.03 29.92
CA MET A 121 -12.10 -7.74 29.96
C MET A 121 -11.99 -7.06 31.33
N GLU A 122 -11.82 -7.81 32.41
CA GLU A 122 -11.59 -7.25 33.73
C GLU A 122 -10.13 -6.83 33.95
N ALA A 123 -9.18 -7.55 33.38
CA ALA A 123 -7.76 -7.16 33.33
C ALA A 123 -7.50 -6.01 32.36
N ILE A 124 -8.29 -5.93 31.26
CA ILE A 124 -8.30 -4.83 30.28
C ILE A 124 -9.26 -3.70 30.73
N LYS A 125 -9.95 -3.83 31.87
CA LYS A 125 -10.67 -2.63 32.39
C LYS A 125 -9.69 -1.48 32.32
N PRO A 126 -9.95 -0.48 31.49
CA PRO A 126 -8.99 0.57 31.27
C PRO A 126 -8.64 1.12 32.64
N HIS A 127 -7.38 0.96 33.07
CA HIS A 127 -6.80 2.04 33.84
C HIS A 127 -7.25 3.28 33.10
N LYS A 128 -8.02 4.19 33.74
CA LYS A 128 -8.50 5.47 33.20
C LYS A 128 -7.66 5.84 32.00
N ASP A 129 -8.26 5.87 30.82
CA ASP A 129 -7.56 6.17 29.56
C ASP A 129 -6.54 7.28 29.82
N THR A 130 -5.30 6.89 30.05
CA THR A 130 -4.19 7.81 30.25
C THR A 130 -3.59 8.22 28.91
N THR A 131 -4.22 7.78 27.81
CA THR A 131 -3.83 8.24 26.48
C THR A 131 -3.92 9.76 26.45
N PRO A 132 -2.81 10.45 26.20
CA PRO A 132 -2.82 11.91 26.16
C PRO A 132 -3.91 12.40 25.21
N HIS A 133 -4.65 13.42 25.63
CA HIS A 133 -5.81 13.93 24.90
C HIS A 133 -5.45 14.38 23.47
N ASP A 134 -4.24 14.87 23.27
CA ASP A 134 -3.70 15.27 21.97
C ASP A 134 -3.51 14.08 21.02
N ILE A 135 -3.12 12.89 21.51
CA ILE A 135 -3.07 11.67 20.72
C ILE A 135 -4.47 11.27 20.25
N ILE A 136 -5.46 11.27 21.13
CA ILE A 136 -6.85 10.96 20.77
C ILE A 136 -7.33 11.91 19.68
N LEU A 137 -7.15 13.21 19.87
CA LEU A 137 -7.53 14.21 18.87
C LEU A 137 -6.81 14.01 17.53
N TYR A 138 -5.53 13.66 17.58
CA TYR A 138 -4.75 13.38 16.38
C TYR A 138 -5.27 12.15 15.63
N LEU A 139 -5.53 11.04 16.33
CA LEU A 139 -6.07 9.82 15.74
C LEU A 139 -7.46 10.04 15.14
N ASP A 140 -8.33 10.79 15.82
CA ASP A 140 -9.66 11.12 15.29
C ASP A 140 -9.59 12.02 14.05
N LYS A 141 -8.63 12.92 14.00
CA LYS A 141 -8.33 13.70 12.78
C LYS A 141 -7.88 12.81 11.63
N LEU A 142 -7.02 11.82 11.89
CA LEU A 142 -6.60 10.84 10.89
C LEU A 142 -7.78 9.99 10.39
N LYS A 143 -8.60 9.45 11.29
CA LYS A 143 -9.81 8.69 10.92
C LYS A 143 -10.72 9.52 10.04
N SER A 144 -11.04 10.75 10.44
CA SER A 144 -11.91 11.67 9.68
C SER A 144 -11.35 11.98 8.30
N ARG A 145 -10.01 12.11 8.18
CA ARG A 145 -9.32 12.43 6.94
C ARG A 145 -9.26 11.25 5.97
N TYR A 146 -9.04 10.04 6.47
CA TYR A 146 -8.76 8.86 5.65
C TYR A 146 -9.91 7.86 5.54
N CYS A 147 -11.00 8.01 6.33
CA CYS A 147 -12.17 7.14 6.26
C CYS A 147 -12.91 7.20 4.91
N LYS A 148 -12.66 8.21 4.10
CA LYS A 148 -13.26 8.40 2.78
C LYS A 148 -12.20 8.57 1.70
N ILE A 149 -12.47 8.02 0.52
CA ILE A 149 -11.63 8.17 -0.67
C ILE A 149 -12.42 8.72 -1.83
N LYS A 150 -11.75 9.49 -2.67
CA LYS A 150 -12.25 9.89 -3.99
C LYS A 150 -11.61 8.96 -5.03
N THR A 151 -12.43 8.37 -5.88
CA THR A 151 -11.97 7.47 -6.94
C THR A 151 -12.47 7.95 -8.31
N VAL A 152 -11.88 7.43 -9.38
CA VAL A 152 -12.30 7.75 -10.77
C VAL A 152 -13.75 7.38 -11.01
N MET A 153 -14.25 6.35 -10.32
CA MET A 153 -15.60 5.83 -10.52
C MET A 153 -16.69 6.69 -9.87
N TYR A 154 -16.40 7.26 -8.68
CA TYR A 154 -17.41 8.00 -7.91
C TYR A 154 -17.26 9.51 -8.12
N LYS A 155 -18.00 10.05 -9.09
CA LYS A 155 -17.94 11.47 -9.46
C LYS A 155 -18.68 12.38 -8.46
N ASP A 156 -19.71 11.85 -7.79
CA ASP A 156 -20.61 12.64 -6.94
C ASP A 156 -20.04 12.96 -5.56
N GLY A 157 -18.96 12.30 -5.17
CA GLY A 157 -18.29 12.58 -3.90
C GLY A 157 -17.41 11.45 -3.40
N PRO A 158 -16.72 11.66 -2.26
CA PRO A 158 -15.90 10.64 -1.65
C PRO A 158 -16.76 9.55 -1.02
N VAL A 159 -16.31 8.30 -1.16
CA VAL A 159 -16.95 7.08 -0.63
C VAL A 159 -16.17 6.50 0.53
N ALA A 160 -16.82 5.67 1.36
CA ALA A 160 -16.17 5.02 2.49
C ALA A 160 -15.00 4.15 2.03
N PHE A 161 -13.84 4.32 2.65
CA PHE A 161 -12.62 3.59 2.30
C PHE A 161 -12.81 2.08 2.44
N GLU A 162 -13.30 1.61 3.60
CA GLU A 162 -13.42 0.18 3.91
C GLU A 162 -14.36 -0.57 2.97
N GLN A 163 -15.41 0.10 2.47
CA GLN A 163 -16.34 -0.49 1.52
C GLN A 163 -15.75 -0.64 0.10
N ASN A 164 -14.60 -0.04 -0.18
CA ASN A 164 -13.96 -0.03 -1.48
C ASN A 164 -12.51 -0.57 -1.45
N TYR A 165 -12.07 -1.06 -0.32
CA TYR A 165 -10.75 -1.63 -0.14
C TYR A 165 -10.82 -3.17 -0.03
N VAL A 166 -9.92 -3.83 -0.74
CA VAL A 166 -9.66 -5.26 -0.60
C VAL A 166 -8.26 -5.41 -0.02
N PRO A 167 -8.09 -6.18 1.07
CA PRO A 167 -6.78 -6.35 1.70
C PRO A 167 -5.72 -6.86 0.73
N ASN A 168 -4.57 -6.20 0.74
CA ASN A 168 -3.44 -6.57 -0.09
C ASN A 168 -2.63 -7.70 0.54
N ASP A 169 -1.98 -8.49 -0.32
CA ASP A 169 -0.93 -9.40 0.07
C ASP A 169 0.43 -8.87 -0.36
N ILE A 170 1.49 -9.34 0.31
CA ILE A 170 2.87 -9.07 -0.04
C ILE A 170 3.65 -10.37 -0.19
N PHE A 171 4.68 -10.35 -1.02
CA PHE A 171 5.69 -11.40 -1.08
C PHE A 171 6.81 -11.08 -0.09
N GLY A 172 7.01 -11.97 0.87
CA GLY A 172 8.17 -11.91 1.78
C GLY A 172 9.43 -12.51 1.15
N THR A 173 10.52 -12.56 1.93
CA THR A 173 11.87 -13.00 1.52
C THR A 173 11.99 -14.37 0.85
N ARG A 174 10.97 -15.23 0.91
CA ARG A 174 10.94 -16.55 0.24
C ARG A 174 9.90 -16.62 -0.88
N MET A 175 9.50 -15.49 -1.46
CA MET A 175 8.43 -15.39 -2.46
C MET A 175 7.11 -16.05 -2.03
N LYS A 176 6.90 -16.24 -0.74
CA LYS A 176 5.63 -16.69 -0.19
C LYS A 176 4.70 -15.50 -0.01
N ARG A 177 3.45 -15.71 -0.43
CA ARG A 177 2.39 -14.71 -0.30
C ARG A 177 1.84 -14.69 1.13
N HIS A 178 1.77 -13.50 1.71
CA HIS A 178 1.28 -13.26 3.06
C HIS A 178 0.38 -12.03 3.07
N SER A 179 -0.61 -12.00 3.97
CA SER A 179 -1.35 -10.78 4.24
C SER A 179 -0.40 -9.64 4.64
N ALA A 180 -0.58 -8.46 4.07
CA ALA A 180 0.24 -7.30 4.38
C ALA A 180 0.16 -6.94 5.87
N ASP A 181 -1.02 -6.96 6.47
CA ASP A 181 -1.22 -6.66 7.89
C ASP A 181 -0.43 -7.59 8.79
N LYS A 182 -0.43 -8.90 8.46
CA LYS A 182 0.31 -9.89 9.25
C LYS A 182 1.81 -9.60 9.32
N ILE A 183 2.40 -9.13 8.22
CA ILE A 183 3.83 -8.82 8.15
C ILE A 183 4.09 -7.42 8.71
N LEU A 184 3.33 -6.42 8.27
CA LEU A 184 3.63 -5.02 8.52
C LEU A 184 3.19 -4.55 9.91
N LEU A 185 2.05 -5.03 10.42
CA LEU A 185 1.56 -4.64 11.74
C LEU A 185 1.98 -5.64 12.83
N ASN A 186 1.75 -6.92 12.61
CA ASN A 186 1.93 -7.96 13.62
C ASN A 186 3.31 -8.64 13.58
N GLY A 187 4.11 -8.41 12.53
CA GLY A 187 5.47 -8.94 12.41
C GLY A 187 6.49 -8.18 13.26
N SER A 188 7.55 -8.89 13.69
CA SER A 188 8.68 -8.32 14.46
C SER A 188 9.58 -7.38 13.65
N GLY A 189 9.50 -7.40 12.32
CA GLY A 189 10.25 -6.51 11.44
C GLY A 189 9.88 -5.05 11.65
N ARG A 190 10.87 -4.16 11.54
CA ARG A 190 10.68 -2.72 11.74
C ARG A 190 10.88 -1.86 10.50
N TYR A 191 11.60 -2.34 9.52
CA TYR A 191 12.02 -1.55 8.36
C TYR A 191 11.58 -2.25 7.08
N PHE A 192 10.63 -1.66 6.36
CA PHE A 192 10.06 -2.26 5.15
C PHE A 192 10.02 -1.27 3.99
N VAL A 193 10.38 -1.74 2.81
CA VAL A 193 10.09 -1.07 1.55
C VAL A 193 9.08 -1.91 0.77
N ILE A 194 7.90 -1.38 0.56
CA ILE A 194 6.84 -2.02 -0.22
C ILE A 194 6.95 -1.56 -1.67
N THR A 195 7.39 -2.45 -2.53
CA THR A 195 7.52 -2.17 -3.96
C THR A 195 6.33 -2.69 -4.75
N GLY A 196 6.03 -2.05 -5.86
CA GLY A 196 4.98 -2.51 -6.78
C GLY A 196 4.70 -1.51 -7.88
N THR A 197 4.13 -2.01 -8.97
CA THR A 197 3.78 -1.22 -10.15
C THR A 197 2.74 -0.13 -9.85
N GLY A 198 2.58 0.81 -10.77
CA GLY A 198 1.52 1.82 -10.68
C GLY A 198 0.13 1.18 -10.64
N GLY A 199 -0.76 1.69 -9.79
CA GLY A 199 -2.14 1.20 -9.68
C GLY A 199 -2.35 -0.06 -8.84
N ILE A 200 -1.29 -0.70 -8.35
CA ILE A 200 -1.40 -1.96 -7.57
C ILE A 200 -1.94 -1.77 -6.14
N GLY A 201 -2.05 -0.53 -5.66
CA GLY A 201 -2.68 -0.25 -4.36
C GLY A 201 -1.74 0.17 -3.24
N LYS A 202 -0.46 0.53 -3.50
CA LYS A 202 0.50 0.94 -2.45
C LYS A 202 -0.02 2.04 -1.52
N SER A 203 -0.49 3.15 -2.07
CA SER A 203 -1.05 4.26 -1.27
C SER A 203 -2.36 3.89 -0.58
N MET A 204 -3.14 2.97 -1.16
CA MET A 204 -4.33 2.40 -0.49
C MET A 204 -3.91 1.56 0.72
N LEU A 205 -2.86 0.75 0.60
CA LEU A 205 -2.29 0.02 1.73
C LEU A 205 -1.79 0.98 2.82
N MET A 206 -1.08 2.07 2.47
CA MET A 206 -0.65 3.08 3.46
C MET A 206 -1.84 3.69 4.20
N THR A 207 -2.90 4.04 3.48
CA THR A 207 -4.16 4.54 4.08
C THR A 207 -4.81 3.50 4.98
N HIS A 208 -4.86 2.24 4.55
CA HIS A 208 -5.37 1.13 5.35
C HIS A 208 -4.60 0.98 6.66
N LEU A 209 -3.27 1.01 6.63
CA LEU A 209 -2.43 0.91 7.82
C LEU A 209 -2.66 2.09 8.78
N VAL A 210 -2.83 3.32 8.27
CA VAL A 210 -3.21 4.48 9.09
C VAL A 210 -4.53 4.22 9.81
N LEU A 211 -5.55 3.76 9.08
CA LEU A 211 -6.87 3.49 9.64
C LEU A 211 -6.85 2.33 10.65
N GLN A 212 -6.15 1.25 10.32
CA GLN A 212 -6.00 0.10 11.23
C GLN A 212 -5.34 0.50 12.54
N LEU A 213 -4.23 1.22 12.49
CA LEU A 213 -3.53 1.69 13.69
C LEU A 213 -4.36 2.71 14.48
N SER A 214 -5.06 3.60 13.77
CA SER A 214 -5.89 4.63 14.43
C SER A 214 -7.15 4.05 15.07
N ASN A 215 -7.81 3.07 14.42
CA ASN A 215 -9.02 2.44 14.93
C ASN A 215 -8.72 1.48 16.09
N ASN A 216 -7.56 0.84 16.06
CA ASN A 216 -7.15 -0.17 17.02
C ASN A 216 -5.96 0.30 17.88
N TYR A 217 -5.92 1.60 18.22
CA TYR A 217 -4.83 2.18 19.01
C TYR A 217 -4.63 1.45 20.34
N ASN A 218 -5.71 1.09 21.02
CA ASN A 218 -5.67 0.35 22.28
C ASN A 218 -5.07 -1.06 22.17
N THR A 219 -4.97 -1.60 20.95
CA THR A 219 -4.35 -2.91 20.68
C THR A 219 -2.89 -2.76 20.27
N TYR A 220 -2.60 -1.80 19.42
CA TYR A 220 -1.25 -1.61 18.87
C TYR A 220 -0.38 -0.67 19.70
N HIS A 221 -0.98 0.28 20.44
CA HIS A 221 -0.31 1.37 21.14
C HIS A 221 0.73 2.07 20.26
N LYS A 222 0.40 2.24 18.97
CA LYS A 222 1.27 2.84 17.95
C LYS A 222 0.59 4.02 17.27
N ILE A 223 1.34 5.09 17.13
CA ILE A 223 0.92 6.35 16.52
C ILE A 223 1.32 6.33 15.03
N PRO A 224 0.37 6.24 14.09
CA PRO A 224 0.70 6.29 12.67
C PRO A 224 1.02 7.72 12.23
N ILE A 225 2.14 7.90 11.51
CA ILE A 225 2.54 9.17 10.90
C ILE A 225 2.73 8.95 9.41
N LEU A 226 1.81 9.46 8.60
CA LEU A 226 1.86 9.32 7.14
C LEU A 226 2.50 10.53 6.49
N LEU A 227 3.57 10.31 5.73
CA LEU A 227 4.31 11.31 4.97
C LEU A 227 4.18 11.06 3.47
N GLN A 228 3.78 12.07 2.72
CA GLN A 228 3.77 12.05 1.25
C GLN A 228 5.13 12.57 0.76
N LEU A 229 6.00 11.66 0.30
CA LEU A 229 7.39 11.97 -0.02
C LEU A 229 7.58 12.84 -1.28
N CYS A 230 6.58 12.92 -2.15
CA CYS A 230 6.60 13.83 -3.30
C CYS A 230 6.76 15.32 -2.91
N SER A 231 6.43 15.68 -1.65
CA SER A 231 6.59 17.04 -1.12
C SER A 231 7.93 17.29 -0.47
N TYR A 232 8.83 16.29 -0.39
CA TYR A 232 10.15 16.47 0.21
C TYR A 232 11.02 17.44 -0.59
N ASN A 233 11.61 18.41 0.13
CA ASN A 233 12.55 19.39 -0.41
C ASN A 233 13.51 19.82 0.70
N SER A 234 14.74 19.34 0.66
CA SER A 234 15.76 19.56 1.68
C SER A 234 16.12 21.05 1.89
N SER A 235 15.94 21.88 0.86
CA SER A 235 16.20 23.32 0.97
C SER A 235 15.10 24.10 1.71
N GLN A 236 13.94 23.51 1.96
CA GLN A 236 12.81 24.15 2.62
C GLN A 236 12.57 23.63 4.04
N ALA A 237 12.71 22.31 4.24
CA ALA A 237 12.45 21.67 5.52
C ALA A 237 13.25 20.37 5.64
N SER A 238 13.75 20.06 6.83
CA SER A 238 14.37 18.78 7.13
C SER A 238 13.31 17.65 7.19
N PHE A 239 13.77 16.41 7.12
CA PHE A 239 12.87 15.24 7.31
C PHE A 239 12.15 15.31 8.66
N MET A 240 12.82 15.72 9.74
CA MET A 240 12.19 15.90 11.05
C MET A 240 11.11 16.99 11.04
N ASP A 241 11.31 18.11 10.34
CA ASP A 241 10.29 19.15 10.23
C ASP A 241 9.08 18.66 9.44
N MET A 242 9.32 17.84 8.42
CA MET A 242 8.25 17.16 7.69
C MET A 242 7.44 16.23 8.61
N VAL A 243 8.09 15.44 9.47
CA VAL A 243 7.42 14.60 10.47
C VAL A 243 6.60 15.46 11.43
N ARG A 244 7.18 16.52 12.01
CA ARG A 244 6.47 17.44 12.92
C ARG A 244 5.25 18.08 12.27
N SER A 245 5.32 18.44 11.01
CA SER A 245 4.20 19.09 10.29
C SER A 245 2.96 18.21 10.14
N GLN A 246 3.12 16.89 10.21
CA GLN A 246 2.01 15.94 10.05
C GLN A 246 1.28 15.62 11.36
N THR A 247 1.85 15.99 12.50
CA THR A 247 1.25 15.68 13.80
C THR A 247 0.96 16.95 14.60
N SER A 248 0.02 16.85 15.54
CA SER A 248 -0.25 17.88 16.54
C SER A 248 0.01 17.35 17.96
N ILE A 249 0.82 16.29 18.06
CA ILE A 249 1.09 15.58 19.33
C ILE A 249 2.17 16.36 20.09
N SER A 250 1.89 16.63 21.35
CA SER A 250 2.87 17.15 22.30
C SER A 250 3.95 16.08 22.56
N ASN A 251 5.17 16.50 22.83
CA ASN A 251 6.26 15.57 23.12
C ASN A 251 6.53 14.50 22.04
N LEU A 252 6.30 14.83 20.76
CA LEU A 252 6.53 13.89 19.63
C LEU A 252 7.90 13.21 19.70
N GLU A 253 8.95 13.93 20.08
CA GLU A 253 10.31 13.38 20.15
C GLU A 253 10.47 12.32 21.25
N GLU A 254 9.71 12.43 22.33
CA GLU A 254 9.66 11.40 23.37
C GLU A 254 8.99 10.12 22.85
N HIS A 255 7.86 10.23 22.17
CA HIS A 255 7.20 9.09 21.52
C HIS A 255 8.09 8.43 20.46
N LEU A 256 8.81 9.22 19.67
CA LEU A 256 9.79 8.69 18.73
C LEU A 256 10.94 7.96 19.44
N ALA A 257 11.45 8.48 20.56
CA ALA A 257 12.53 7.85 21.32
C ALA A 257 12.08 6.54 21.99
N ASN A 258 10.84 6.48 22.44
CA ASN A 258 10.23 5.28 23.02
C ASN A 258 9.93 4.20 21.97
N GLY A 259 9.73 4.59 20.71
CA GLY A 259 9.35 3.68 19.63
C GLY A 259 7.84 3.52 19.48
N ASP A 260 7.07 4.51 19.93
CA ASP A 260 5.60 4.49 19.88
C ASP A 260 5.04 4.80 18.50
N CYS A 261 5.89 5.14 17.51
CA CYS A 261 5.43 5.60 16.21
C CYS A 261 5.59 4.54 15.12
N VAL A 262 4.68 4.56 14.14
CA VAL A 262 4.80 3.89 12.84
C VAL A 262 4.87 4.97 11.76
N LEU A 263 6.04 5.11 11.14
CA LEU A 263 6.26 6.06 10.06
C LEU A 263 5.91 5.39 8.73
N LEU A 264 4.91 5.93 8.07
CA LEU A 264 4.39 5.48 6.77
C LEU A 264 4.87 6.49 5.71
N LEU A 265 5.82 6.09 4.88
CA LEU A 265 6.52 6.93 3.93
C LEU A 265 6.01 6.60 2.52
N ASP A 266 5.04 7.37 2.01
CA ASP A 266 4.38 7.03 0.75
C ASP A 266 5.06 7.67 -0.46
N ALA A 267 5.25 6.88 -1.53
CA ALA A 267 5.72 7.28 -2.85
C ALA A 267 7.17 7.83 -2.89
N MET A 268 8.16 7.04 -2.44
CA MET A 268 9.59 7.40 -2.54
C MET A 268 10.02 7.68 -3.98
N ASP A 269 9.47 6.97 -4.96
CA ASP A 269 9.77 7.17 -6.39
C ASP A 269 9.35 8.54 -6.92
N GLU A 270 8.52 9.27 -6.19
CA GLU A 270 8.08 10.62 -6.53
C GLU A 270 9.00 11.73 -5.98
N ILE A 271 10.01 11.39 -5.18
CA ILE A 271 11.05 12.33 -4.77
C ILE A 271 11.86 12.77 -6.01
N LYS A 272 12.11 14.07 -6.15
CA LYS A 272 12.95 14.59 -7.25
C LYS A 272 14.33 13.95 -7.23
N ILE A 273 14.86 13.61 -8.40
CA ILE A 273 16.17 12.94 -8.51
C ILE A 273 17.27 13.66 -7.73
N ARG A 274 17.31 15.00 -7.81
CA ARG A 274 18.29 15.83 -7.10
C ARG A 274 18.19 15.80 -5.58
N GLU A 275 17.03 15.42 -5.04
CA GLU A 275 16.75 15.38 -3.59
C GLU A 275 16.95 13.97 -2.99
N ILE A 276 17.10 12.94 -3.81
CA ILE A 276 17.15 11.54 -3.34
C ILE A 276 18.30 11.32 -2.35
N GLN A 277 19.50 11.80 -2.66
CA GLN A 277 20.67 11.62 -1.79
C GLN A 277 20.50 12.31 -0.43
N ASN A 278 19.96 13.53 -0.44
CA ASN A 278 19.66 14.26 0.79
C ASN A 278 18.61 13.52 1.63
N PHE A 279 17.54 13.05 0.98
CA PHE A 279 16.50 12.27 1.64
C PHE A 279 17.05 10.99 2.27
N GLU A 280 17.86 10.22 1.53
CA GLU A 280 18.47 8.98 2.02
C GLU A 280 19.38 9.24 3.23
N SER A 281 20.18 10.32 3.19
CA SER A 281 21.03 10.73 4.32
C SER A 281 20.20 11.11 5.54
N GLU A 282 19.23 12.03 5.38
CA GLU A 282 18.39 12.49 6.49
C GLU A 282 17.52 11.35 7.08
N LEU A 283 17.00 10.45 6.23
CA LEU A 283 16.27 9.27 6.68
C LEU A 283 17.18 8.32 7.48
N SER A 284 18.43 8.10 7.02
CA SER A 284 19.38 7.25 7.72
C SER A 284 19.68 7.80 9.10
N ASP A 285 19.99 9.10 9.21
CA ASP A 285 20.23 9.77 10.49
C ASP A 285 19.02 9.70 11.41
N PHE A 286 17.82 9.88 10.85
CA PHE A 286 16.56 9.80 11.60
C PHE A 286 16.32 8.39 12.13
N VAL A 287 16.53 7.36 11.31
CA VAL A 287 16.39 5.95 11.70
C VAL A 287 17.42 5.56 12.75
N GLU A 288 18.66 6.08 12.67
CA GLU A 288 19.69 5.86 13.71
C GLU A 288 19.32 6.52 15.04
N LYS A 289 18.75 7.71 14.98
CA LYS A 289 18.31 8.44 16.19
C LYS A 289 17.10 7.77 16.85
N TYR A 290 16.18 7.20 16.06
CA TYR A 290 14.92 6.63 16.54
C TYR A 290 14.69 5.18 16.10
N PRO A 291 15.60 4.23 16.42
CA PRO A 291 15.61 2.88 15.85
C PRO A 291 14.50 1.96 16.36
N LYS A 292 13.77 2.35 17.39
CA LYS A 292 12.70 1.53 17.98
C LYS A 292 11.38 1.62 17.21
N ASN A 293 11.21 2.64 16.38
CA ASN A 293 9.99 2.82 15.61
C ASN A 293 9.89 1.83 14.43
N LYS A 294 8.71 1.71 13.90
CA LYS A 294 8.48 0.96 12.67
C LYS A 294 8.44 1.93 11.48
N TYR A 295 9.12 1.55 10.39
CA TYR A 295 9.22 2.34 9.17
C TYR A 295 8.72 1.51 8.00
N ILE A 296 7.70 1.98 7.32
CA ILE A 296 7.11 1.32 6.16
C ILE A 296 7.11 2.33 5.02
N MET A 297 7.89 2.07 4.01
CA MET A 297 8.03 2.94 2.84
C MET A 297 7.37 2.30 1.63
N SER A 298 6.68 3.07 0.80
CA SER A 298 6.20 2.61 -0.50
C SER A 298 7.01 3.21 -1.63
N SER A 299 7.24 2.42 -2.67
CA SER A 299 7.91 2.88 -3.89
C SER A 299 7.46 2.06 -5.10
N ARG A 300 7.62 2.60 -6.30
CA ARG A 300 7.70 1.77 -7.50
C ARG A 300 9.04 1.04 -7.52
N PRO A 301 9.20 -0.05 -8.30
CA PRO A 301 10.49 -0.71 -8.43
C PRO A 301 11.57 0.30 -8.92
N ILE A 302 12.61 0.49 -8.12
CA ILE A 302 13.76 1.34 -8.44
C ILE A 302 15.01 0.49 -8.21
N ASN A 303 15.96 0.51 -9.14
CA ASN A 303 17.16 -0.30 -9.08
C ASN A 303 18.17 0.09 -7.97
N LYS A 304 17.85 1.05 -7.10
CA LYS A 304 18.80 1.56 -6.08
C LYS A 304 18.14 1.77 -4.73
N PHE A 305 17.92 0.69 -3.97
CA PHE A 305 17.72 0.80 -2.50
C PHE A 305 19.03 0.55 -1.73
N GLN A 306 20.20 0.74 -2.37
CA GLN A 306 21.52 0.39 -1.81
C GLN A 306 21.87 1.15 -0.52
N ALA A 307 21.37 2.37 -0.35
CA ALA A 307 21.55 3.15 0.88
C ALA A 307 20.66 2.67 2.04
N LEU A 308 19.62 1.91 1.75
CA LEU A 308 18.62 1.46 2.73
C LEU A 308 18.89 0.00 3.18
N THR A 309 20.13 -0.35 3.50
CA THR A 309 20.56 -1.71 3.86
C THR A 309 19.81 -2.34 5.04
N ARG A 310 19.18 -1.52 5.89
CA ARG A 310 18.37 -1.99 7.03
C ARG A 310 16.94 -2.38 6.64
N PHE A 311 16.49 -1.99 5.43
CA PHE A 311 15.10 -2.18 5.02
C PHE A 311 14.92 -3.50 4.29
N GLU A 312 13.93 -4.27 4.70
CA GLU A 312 13.47 -5.45 3.97
C GLU A 312 12.59 -5.02 2.79
N VAL A 313 12.95 -5.44 1.59
CA VAL A 313 12.18 -5.13 0.39
C VAL A 313 11.10 -6.20 0.20
N CYS A 314 9.85 -5.79 0.30
CA CYS A 314 8.68 -6.62 0.07
C CYS A 314 7.96 -6.17 -1.20
N LYS A 315 7.56 -7.11 -2.05
CA LYS A 315 6.79 -6.80 -3.25
C LYS A 315 5.29 -6.92 -2.96
N LEU A 316 4.52 -5.87 -3.24
CA LEU A 316 3.06 -5.95 -3.18
C LEU A 316 2.57 -6.94 -4.23
N ALA A 317 1.79 -7.92 -3.80
CA ALA A 317 1.31 -8.98 -4.67
C ALA A 317 0.20 -8.46 -5.59
N PRO A 318 0.19 -8.82 -6.87
CA PRO A 318 -0.95 -8.60 -7.74
C PRO A 318 -2.19 -9.28 -7.18
N PHE A 319 -3.38 -8.79 -7.47
CA PHE A 319 -4.62 -9.44 -7.04
C PHE A 319 -4.72 -10.87 -7.57
N THR A 320 -5.22 -11.75 -6.72
CA THR A 320 -5.76 -13.02 -7.17
C THR A 320 -7.11 -12.78 -7.84
N LYS A 321 -7.59 -13.76 -8.60
CA LYS A 321 -8.94 -13.74 -9.17
C LYS A 321 -10.01 -13.49 -8.11
N VAL A 322 -9.87 -14.12 -6.94
CA VAL A 322 -10.81 -13.92 -5.80
C VAL A 322 -10.81 -12.47 -5.32
N GLN A 323 -9.63 -11.86 -5.15
CA GLN A 323 -9.53 -10.46 -4.73
C GLN A 323 -10.05 -9.51 -5.81
N ALA A 324 -9.82 -9.82 -7.09
CA ALA A 324 -10.37 -9.05 -8.21
C ALA A 324 -11.90 -9.08 -8.23
N MET A 325 -12.48 -10.27 -8.05
CA MET A 325 -13.93 -10.45 -7.93
C MET A 325 -14.49 -9.67 -6.72
N GLU A 326 -13.86 -9.84 -5.54
CA GLU A 326 -14.26 -9.12 -4.31
C GLU A 326 -14.24 -7.61 -4.50
N LEU A 327 -13.21 -7.05 -5.17
CA LEU A 327 -13.18 -5.62 -5.45
C LEU A 327 -14.37 -5.20 -6.29
N VAL A 328 -14.64 -5.89 -7.40
CA VAL A 328 -15.77 -5.56 -8.27
C VAL A 328 -17.11 -5.68 -7.54
N GLU A 329 -17.28 -6.71 -6.69
CA GLU A 329 -18.49 -6.88 -5.86
C GLU A 329 -18.71 -5.72 -4.90
N LYS A 330 -17.66 -5.23 -4.25
CA LYS A 330 -17.71 -4.08 -3.32
C LYS A 330 -18.07 -2.77 -4.01
N LEU A 331 -17.70 -2.60 -5.27
CA LEU A 331 -17.90 -1.34 -5.99
C LEU A 331 -19.39 -1.09 -6.29
N ALA A 332 -19.89 0.08 -5.94
CA ALA A 332 -21.25 0.53 -6.30
C ALA A 332 -21.27 1.06 -7.75
N PHE A 333 -21.16 0.16 -8.72
CA PHE A 333 -21.17 0.48 -10.14
C PHE A 333 -22.54 0.24 -10.76
N ARG A 334 -23.09 1.25 -11.47
CA ARG A 334 -24.38 1.16 -12.18
C ARG A 334 -25.48 0.48 -11.34
N VAL A 335 -25.75 1.05 -10.16
CA VAL A 335 -26.77 0.51 -9.23
C VAL A 335 -28.16 0.47 -9.88
N ASP A 336 -28.40 1.35 -10.83
CA ASP A 336 -29.59 1.41 -11.69
C ASP A 336 -29.66 0.29 -12.76
N GLN A 337 -28.52 -0.33 -13.10
CA GLN A 337 -28.39 -1.39 -14.11
C GLN A 337 -27.46 -2.50 -13.60
N PRO A 338 -27.87 -3.24 -12.57
CA PRO A 338 -27.00 -4.22 -11.88
C PRO A 338 -26.56 -5.38 -12.78
N GLU A 339 -27.29 -5.64 -13.87
CA GLU A 339 -26.95 -6.67 -14.87
C GLU A 339 -25.60 -6.42 -15.56
N ILE A 340 -25.19 -5.15 -15.75
CA ILE A 340 -23.90 -4.83 -16.36
C ILE A 340 -22.75 -5.33 -15.47
N LYS A 341 -22.83 -5.03 -14.19
CA LYS A 341 -21.85 -5.50 -13.20
C LYS A 341 -21.87 -7.03 -13.07
N ALA A 342 -23.05 -7.64 -13.07
CA ALA A 342 -23.20 -9.10 -13.00
C ALA A 342 -22.59 -9.79 -14.23
N ASN A 343 -22.81 -9.25 -15.43
CA ASN A 343 -22.20 -9.74 -16.66
C ASN A 343 -20.67 -9.59 -16.64
N PHE A 344 -20.16 -8.45 -16.19
CA PHE A 344 -18.72 -8.24 -16.05
C PHE A 344 -18.09 -9.24 -15.06
N LEU A 345 -18.72 -9.49 -13.91
CA LEU A 345 -18.26 -10.48 -12.93
C LEU A 345 -18.22 -11.89 -13.53
N ARG A 346 -19.24 -12.28 -14.28
CA ARG A 346 -19.26 -13.57 -14.94
C ARG A 346 -18.13 -13.69 -15.96
N GLU A 347 -17.95 -12.70 -16.83
CA GLU A 347 -16.86 -12.72 -17.82
C GLU A 347 -15.48 -12.62 -17.16
N LEU A 348 -15.36 -11.87 -16.04
CA LEU A 348 -14.12 -11.80 -15.27
C LEU A 348 -13.76 -13.18 -14.73
N ASP A 349 -14.75 -13.93 -14.24
CA ASP A 349 -14.55 -15.29 -13.75
C ASP A 349 -14.23 -16.28 -14.88
N GLU A 350 -14.94 -16.22 -16.00
CA GLU A 350 -14.83 -17.21 -17.08
C GLU A 350 -13.58 -17.00 -17.95
N THR A 351 -13.28 -15.74 -18.33
CA THR A 351 -12.31 -15.45 -19.40
C THR A 351 -11.42 -14.23 -19.15
N LEU A 352 -11.97 -13.07 -18.72
CA LEU A 352 -11.24 -11.80 -18.74
C LEU A 352 -10.04 -11.80 -17.77
N PHE A 353 -10.13 -12.48 -16.64
CA PHE A 353 -9.01 -12.53 -15.69
C PHE A 353 -7.78 -13.19 -16.32
N GLU A 354 -7.95 -14.24 -17.10
CA GLU A 354 -6.82 -14.95 -17.72
C GLU A 354 -6.36 -14.26 -19.01
N THR A 355 -7.28 -13.77 -19.84
CA THR A 355 -6.94 -13.14 -21.13
C THR A 355 -6.37 -11.73 -20.99
N HIS A 356 -6.73 -11.02 -19.91
CA HIS A 356 -6.29 -9.65 -19.61
C HIS A 356 -5.69 -9.56 -18.20
N ARG A 357 -4.91 -10.56 -17.84
CA ARG A 357 -4.35 -10.71 -16.49
C ARG A 357 -3.57 -9.48 -16.06
N ASP A 358 -2.74 -8.91 -16.92
CA ASP A 358 -1.94 -7.70 -16.67
C ASP A 358 -2.78 -6.47 -16.25
N PHE A 359 -4.07 -6.47 -16.59
CA PHE A 359 -5.01 -5.44 -16.17
C PHE A 359 -5.84 -5.88 -14.97
N ALA A 360 -6.38 -7.11 -15.02
CA ALA A 360 -7.31 -7.61 -14.01
C ALA A 360 -6.67 -7.81 -12.62
N GLU A 361 -5.38 -8.12 -12.56
CA GLU A 361 -4.64 -8.28 -11.31
C GLU A 361 -4.17 -6.94 -10.68
N ILE A 362 -4.38 -5.81 -11.36
CA ILE A 362 -4.04 -4.47 -10.87
C ILE A 362 -5.34 -3.73 -10.51
N PRO A 363 -5.60 -3.43 -9.24
CA PRO A 363 -6.88 -2.87 -8.77
C PRO A 363 -7.38 -1.66 -9.57
N LEU A 364 -6.50 -0.69 -9.85
CA LEU A 364 -6.89 0.48 -10.63
C LEU A 364 -7.32 0.12 -12.05
N LEU A 365 -6.55 -0.73 -12.72
CA LEU A 365 -6.84 -1.12 -14.11
C LEU A 365 -8.11 -1.96 -14.18
N LEU A 366 -8.37 -2.80 -13.18
CA LEU A 366 -9.62 -3.55 -13.06
C LEU A 366 -10.84 -2.63 -12.93
N VAL A 367 -10.75 -1.58 -12.10
CA VAL A 367 -11.81 -0.55 -11.98
C VAL A 367 -12.04 0.14 -13.33
N LEU A 368 -10.97 0.50 -14.02
CA LEU A 368 -11.06 1.13 -15.35
C LEU A 368 -11.61 0.16 -16.41
N MET A 369 -11.29 -1.14 -16.31
CA MET A 369 -11.91 -2.18 -17.15
C MET A 369 -13.42 -2.23 -16.95
N LEU A 370 -13.88 -2.26 -15.70
CA LEU A 370 -15.30 -2.24 -15.36
C LEU A 370 -16.00 -1.00 -15.96
N MET A 371 -15.39 0.18 -15.80
CA MET A 371 -15.95 1.44 -16.31
C MET A 371 -16.07 1.48 -17.84
N THR A 372 -15.18 0.81 -18.55
CA THR A 372 -15.15 0.79 -20.02
C THR A 372 -15.91 -0.39 -20.62
N TYR A 373 -16.25 -1.40 -19.82
CA TYR A 373 -16.84 -2.67 -20.26
C TYR A 373 -18.19 -2.47 -20.99
N GLU A 374 -19.05 -1.62 -20.46
CA GLU A 374 -20.37 -1.35 -21.06
C GLU A 374 -20.26 -0.80 -22.50
N ARG A 375 -19.24 0.00 -22.76
CA ARG A 375 -19.10 0.73 -24.01
C ARG A 375 -18.29 -0.01 -25.07
N TYR A 376 -17.31 -0.78 -24.64
CA TYR A 376 -16.39 -1.43 -25.55
C TYR A 376 -16.45 -2.95 -25.34
N ALA A 377 -17.00 -3.66 -26.31
CA ALA A 377 -17.12 -5.12 -26.29
C ALA A 377 -15.75 -5.86 -26.17
N LYS A 378 -14.63 -5.15 -26.33
CA LYS A 378 -13.26 -5.67 -26.21
C LYS A 378 -12.36 -4.74 -25.43
N ILE A 379 -11.71 -5.27 -24.40
CA ILE A 379 -10.65 -4.58 -23.66
C ILE A 379 -9.36 -4.61 -24.49
N PRO A 380 -8.71 -3.46 -24.78
CA PRO A 380 -7.48 -3.45 -25.57
C PRO A 380 -6.29 -4.01 -24.77
N ALA A 381 -5.44 -4.80 -25.44
CA ALA A 381 -4.21 -5.31 -24.82
C ALA A 381 -3.14 -4.23 -24.61
N LYS A 382 -3.08 -3.21 -25.51
CA LYS A 382 -2.10 -2.12 -25.40
C LYS A 382 -2.54 -1.05 -24.42
N ARG A 383 -1.66 -0.71 -23.45
CA ARG A 383 -1.94 0.27 -22.37
C ARG A 383 -2.38 1.64 -22.90
N HIS A 384 -1.70 2.19 -23.90
CA HIS A 384 -2.07 3.50 -24.45
C HIS A 384 -3.46 3.51 -25.08
N VAL A 385 -3.87 2.43 -25.76
CA VAL A 385 -5.23 2.29 -26.32
C VAL A 385 -6.26 2.17 -25.22
N PHE A 386 -5.90 1.46 -24.13
CA PHE A 386 -6.76 1.34 -22.97
C PHE A 386 -6.99 2.70 -22.28
N TYR A 387 -5.92 3.47 -22.00
CA TYR A 387 -6.06 4.80 -21.39
C TYR A 387 -6.80 5.78 -22.29
N TYR A 388 -6.63 5.69 -23.61
CA TYR A 388 -7.43 6.45 -24.57
C TYR A 388 -8.93 6.17 -24.37
N LYS A 389 -9.32 4.89 -24.35
CA LYS A 389 -10.73 4.49 -24.17
C LYS A 389 -11.27 4.89 -22.79
N VAL A 390 -10.45 4.80 -21.74
CA VAL A 390 -10.82 5.28 -20.41
C VAL A 390 -11.10 6.77 -20.44
N PHE A 391 -10.20 7.57 -21.00
CA PHE A 391 -10.38 9.02 -21.10
C PHE A 391 -11.62 9.38 -21.90
N ASP A 392 -11.81 8.74 -23.05
CA ASP A 392 -12.98 8.90 -23.91
C ASP A 392 -14.28 8.57 -23.14
N THR A 393 -14.29 7.46 -22.37
CA THR A 393 -15.42 7.10 -21.50
C THR A 393 -15.69 8.17 -20.43
N LEU A 394 -14.64 8.70 -19.78
CA LEU A 394 -14.79 9.73 -18.74
C LEU A 394 -15.38 11.02 -19.30
N VAL A 395 -14.96 11.44 -20.50
CA VAL A 395 -15.46 12.63 -21.16
C VAL A 395 -16.92 12.46 -21.58
N GLU A 396 -17.26 11.32 -22.20
CA GLU A 396 -18.64 11.09 -22.67
C GLU A 396 -19.65 10.77 -21.58
N GLN A 397 -19.25 10.06 -20.51
CA GLN A 397 -20.12 9.87 -19.33
C GLN A 397 -20.54 11.22 -18.73
N HIS A 398 -19.70 12.24 -18.86
CA HIS A 398 -20.07 13.60 -18.52
C HIS A 398 -21.16 14.13 -19.47
N ASP A 399 -21.11 13.78 -20.75
CA ASP A 399 -22.10 14.22 -21.74
C ASP A 399 -23.43 13.42 -21.67
N ALA A 400 -23.38 12.12 -21.34
CA ALA A 400 -24.57 11.26 -21.22
C ALA A 400 -25.43 11.57 -19.97
N ALA A 401 -24.87 12.15 -18.92
CA ALA A 401 -25.63 12.65 -17.75
C ALA A 401 -26.55 13.84 -18.09
N LYS A 402 -26.72 14.18 -19.39
CA LYS A 402 -27.50 15.30 -19.89
C LYS A 402 -29.03 15.14 -19.88
N ILE A 403 -29.57 13.97 -19.52
CA ILE A 403 -31.03 13.80 -19.38
C ILE A 403 -31.48 14.35 -18.03
N GLY A 404 -31.48 15.71 -17.89
CA GLY A 404 -32.07 16.41 -16.76
C GLY A 404 -31.27 17.59 -16.16
N PHE A 405 -29.95 17.60 -16.22
CA PHE A 405 -29.11 18.74 -15.79
C PHE A 405 -27.90 18.86 -16.71
N ASN A 406 -27.87 19.91 -17.54
CA ASN A 406 -26.74 20.24 -18.42
C ASN A 406 -25.51 20.64 -17.60
N ARG A 407 -24.67 19.69 -17.21
CA ARG A 407 -23.30 19.99 -16.79
C ARG A 407 -22.42 20.14 -18.03
N VAL A 408 -22.39 21.32 -18.59
CA VAL A 408 -21.47 21.68 -19.67
C VAL A 408 -20.10 21.87 -19.03
N PHE A 409 -19.01 21.36 -19.65
CA PHE A 409 -17.66 21.72 -19.23
C PHE A 409 -17.53 23.24 -19.15
N LYS A 410 -17.00 23.75 -18.05
CA LYS A 410 -16.80 25.20 -17.88
C LYS A 410 -15.87 25.77 -18.93
N THR A 411 -14.89 24.99 -19.35
CA THR A 411 -13.96 25.32 -20.44
C THR A 411 -14.61 25.24 -21.83
N GLN A 412 -15.76 24.59 -21.97
CA GLN A 412 -16.44 24.29 -23.25
C GLN A 412 -15.53 23.54 -24.26
N MET A 413 -14.49 22.86 -23.78
CA MET A 413 -13.60 22.05 -24.61
C MET A 413 -14.29 20.76 -25.05
N ASN A 414 -13.99 20.34 -26.27
CA ASN A 414 -14.30 18.99 -26.75
C ASN A 414 -13.18 17.99 -26.29
N PRO A 415 -13.37 16.67 -26.46
CA PRO A 415 -12.40 15.66 -26.04
C PRO A 415 -10.99 15.85 -26.61
N GLU A 416 -10.88 16.27 -27.87
CA GLU A 416 -9.62 16.51 -28.56
C GLU A 416 -8.88 17.71 -27.96
N GLU A 417 -9.60 18.79 -27.69
CA GLU A 417 -9.07 20.00 -27.04
C GLU A 417 -8.58 19.71 -25.62
N PHE A 418 -9.33 18.91 -24.84
CA PHE A 418 -8.88 18.43 -23.54
C PHE A 418 -7.60 17.59 -23.64
N SER A 419 -7.55 16.66 -24.60
CA SER A 419 -6.36 15.83 -24.84
C SER A 419 -5.15 16.72 -25.14
N MET A 420 -5.30 17.72 -26.04
CA MET A 420 -4.21 18.66 -26.39
C MET A 420 -3.67 19.43 -25.18
N VAL A 421 -4.56 19.90 -24.30
CA VAL A 421 -4.17 20.62 -23.07
C VAL A 421 -3.46 19.69 -22.11
N LEU A 422 -4.02 18.51 -21.87
CA LEU A 422 -3.45 17.51 -20.97
C LEU A 422 -2.12 16.97 -21.48
N GLU A 423 -1.98 16.71 -22.77
CA GLU A 423 -0.71 16.28 -23.38
C GLU A 423 0.41 17.28 -23.10
N GLU A 424 0.17 18.58 -23.25
CA GLU A 424 1.19 19.59 -23.01
C GLU A 424 1.45 19.82 -21.52
N PHE A 425 0.39 19.86 -20.70
CA PHE A 425 0.51 20.00 -19.26
C PHE A 425 1.28 18.81 -18.64
N CYS A 426 0.88 17.59 -18.99
CA CYS A 426 1.48 16.38 -18.45
C CYS A 426 2.93 16.21 -18.90
N ALA A 427 3.27 16.53 -20.14
CA ALA A 427 4.65 16.47 -20.61
C ALA A 427 5.57 17.43 -19.84
N ARG A 428 5.14 18.70 -19.64
CA ARG A 428 5.91 19.69 -18.88
C ARG A 428 6.09 19.28 -17.43
N THR A 429 4.99 18.94 -16.76
CA THR A 429 5.03 18.56 -15.35
C THR A 429 5.78 17.25 -15.13
N TYR A 430 5.74 16.32 -16.09
CA TYR A 430 6.54 15.11 -16.07
C TYR A 430 8.04 15.42 -16.21
N ILE A 431 8.42 16.32 -17.12
CA ILE A 431 9.81 16.76 -17.30
C ILE A 431 10.33 17.44 -16.01
N ASP A 432 9.50 18.23 -15.35
CA ASP A 432 9.86 18.92 -14.11
C ASP A 432 9.74 18.02 -12.86
N GLU A 433 9.42 16.74 -13.02
CA GLU A 433 9.17 15.78 -11.93
C GLU A 433 8.16 16.32 -10.91
N LYS A 434 7.09 16.95 -11.42
CA LYS A 434 6.06 17.59 -10.60
C LYS A 434 4.79 16.74 -10.62
N PHE A 435 4.43 16.20 -9.46
CA PHE A 435 3.28 15.26 -9.30
C PHE A 435 2.16 15.85 -8.45
N GLU A 436 2.45 16.92 -7.70
CA GLU A 436 1.49 17.69 -6.93
C GLU A 436 1.66 19.17 -7.23
N PHE A 437 0.56 19.92 -7.21
CA PHE A 437 0.52 21.33 -7.57
C PHE A 437 -0.27 22.12 -6.54
N THR A 438 0.29 23.21 -6.01
CA THR A 438 -0.51 24.28 -5.43
C THR A 438 -1.33 24.95 -6.53
N GLN A 439 -2.35 25.73 -6.17
CA GLN A 439 -3.11 26.49 -7.17
C GLN A 439 -2.19 27.42 -7.98
N LEU A 440 -1.29 28.11 -7.33
CA LEU A 440 -0.35 29.02 -7.98
C LEU A 440 0.55 28.30 -9.00
N GLU A 441 1.13 27.16 -8.62
CA GLU A 441 1.94 26.34 -9.53
C GLU A 441 1.14 25.82 -10.71
N PHE A 442 -0.09 25.41 -10.48
CA PHE A 442 -0.97 24.97 -11.57
C PHE A 442 -1.28 26.11 -12.54
N GLU A 443 -1.52 27.32 -12.02
CA GLU A 443 -1.71 28.53 -12.82
C GLU A 443 -0.47 28.90 -13.63
N GLU A 444 0.74 28.78 -13.07
CA GLU A 444 2.00 29.00 -13.77
C GLU A 444 2.16 28.04 -14.96
N TYR A 445 1.92 26.74 -14.76
CA TYR A 445 1.93 25.77 -15.86
C TYR A 445 0.86 26.09 -16.89
N PHE A 446 -0.35 26.43 -16.47
CA PHE A 446 -1.46 26.78 -17.35
C PHE A 446 -1.14 27.97 -18.24
N HIS A 447 -0.60 29.06 -17.70
CA HIS A 447 -0.21 30.26 -18.47
C HIS A 447 0.84 29.97 -19.53
N ASN A 448 1.67 28.97 -19.33
CA ASN A 448 2.72 28.56 -20.26
C ASN A 448 2.24 27.56 -21.33
N LEU A 449 0.97 27.11 -21.31
CA LEU A 449 0.47 26.14 -22.28
C LEU A 449 0.21 26.82 -23.65
N ARG A 450 0.95 26.38 -24.66
CA ARG A 450 0.73 26.83 -26.05
C ARG A 450 -0.56 26.28 -26.64
N SER A 451 -0.99 25.08 -26.20
CA SER A 451 -2.23 24.43 -26.61
C SER A 451 -3.47 25.28 -26.29
N VAL A 452 -3.52 25.91 -25.11
CA VAL A 452 -4.62 26.81 -24.73
C VAL A 452 -4.78 27.96 -25.72
N LYS A 453 -3.66 28.56 -26.14
CA LYS A 453 -3.68 29.65 -27.16
C LYS A 453 -4.15 29.17 -28.55
N ARG A 454 -3.88 27.90 -28.92
CA ARG A 454 -4.30 27.32 -30.20
C ARG A 454 -5.79 27.00 -30.24
N ILE A 455 -6.39 26.66 -29.11
CA ILE A 455 -7.81 26.32 -28.99
C ILE A 455 -8.69 27.55 -29.27
N GLY A 456 -8.17 28.77 -29.02
CA GLY A 456 -8.89 30.03 -29.31
C GLY A 456 -10.11 30.28 -28.42
N LYS A 457 -10.36 29.44 -27.42
CA LYS A 457 -11.45 29.58 -26.44
C LYS A 457 -10.95 30.33 -25.21
N ASN A 458 -11.80 31.18 -24.68
CA ASN A 458 -11.48 31.96 -23.50
C ASN A 458 -12.00 31.23 -22.24
N PHE A 459 -11.16 30.48 -21.54
CA PHE A 459 -11.46 29.85 -20.28
C PHE A 459 -10.34 30.11 -19.26
N SER A 460 -10.70 30.11 -18.00
CA SER A 460 -9.75 30.36 -16.91
C SER A 460 -9.05 29.07 -16.45
N CYS A 461 -7.94 29.21 -15.74
CA CYS A 461 -7.28 28.10 -15.05
C CYS A 461 -8.25 27.42 -14.07
N THR A 462 -9.07 28.19 -13.36
CA THR A 462 -10.07 27.69 -12.43
C THR A 462 -11.17 26.86 -13.13
N ASP A 463 -11.54 27.20 -14.36
CA ASP A 463 -12.47 26.40 -15.16
C ASP A 463 -11.85 25.05 -15.51
N LEU A 464 -10.59 25.03 -15.96
CA LEU A 464 -9.87 23.80 -16.25
C LEU A 464 -9.72 22.92 -15.00
N ILE A 465 -9.28 23.49 -13.87
CA ILE A 465 -9.19 22.76 -12.60
C ILE A 465 -10.55 22.17 -12.22
N SER A 466 -11.62 22.95 -12.34
CA SER A 466 -12.96 22.48 -12.03
C SER A 466 -13.38 21.31 -12.92
N ASP A 467 -13.13 21.39 -14.22
CA ASP A 467 -13.46 20.32 -15.15
C ASP A 467 -12.65 19.05 -14.86
N LEU A 468 -11.36 19.18 -14.56
CA LEU A 468 -10.49 18.04 -14.24
C LEU A 468 -10.80 17.40 -12.87
N THR A 469 -11.26 18.20 -11.88
CA THR A 469 -11.54 17.70 -10.53
C THR A 469 -12.97 17.21 -10.34
N VAL A 470 -13.93 17.86 -10.97
CA VAL A 470 -15.37 17.60 -10.75
C VAL A 470 -15.99 16.86 -11.91
N ALA A 471 -15.70 17.26 -13.15
CA ALA A 471 -16.33 16.67 -14.31
C ALA A 471 -15.66 15.34 -14.73
N LEU A 472 -14.35 15.36 -14.90
CA LEU A 472 -13.57 14.18 -15.31
C LEU A 472 -13.08 13.34 -14.14
N CYS A 473 -12.98 13.93 -12.95
CA CYS A 473 -12.46 13.28 -11.74
C CYS A 473 -11.06 12.66 -11.93
N ILE A 474 -10.23 13.20 -12.82
CA ILE A 474 -8.84 12.75 -13.01
C ILE A 474 -7.84 13.50 -12.13
N LEU A 475 -8.24 14.65 -11.55
CA LEU A 475 -7.52 15.35 -10.51
C LEU A 475 -8.24 15.25 -9.17
N THR A 476 -7.49 15.23 -8.08
CA THR A 476 -7.99 15.38 -6.70
C THR A 476 -7.41 16.63 -6.08
N HIS A 477 -8.15 17.21 -5.13
CA HIS A 477 -7.71 18.35 -4.32
C HIS A 477 -7.64 17.92 -2.86
N ASN A 478 -6.44 17.87 -2.29
CA ASN A 478 -6.20 17.50 -0.90
C ASN A 478 -5.15 18.44 -0.30
N ASN A 479 -5.39 18.97 0.91
CA ASN A 479 -4.45 19.86 1.62
C ASN A 479 -3.90 20.99 0.74
N ASP A 480 -4.80 21.73 0.09
CA ASP A 480 -4.48 22.86 -0.81
C ASP A 480 -3.57 22.50 -2.01
N LYS A 481 -3.47 21.21 -2.33
CA LYS A 481 -2.73 20.72 -3.49
C LYS A 481 -3.62 19.90 -4.42
N TYR A 482 -3.37 20.05 -5.72
CA TYR A 482 -3.95 19.25 -6.79
C TYR A 482 -2.98 18.15 -7.20
N ARG A 483 -3.48 16.95 -7.44
CA ARG A 483 -2.71 15.83 -7.99
C ARG A 483 -3.58 14.97 -8.89
N PHE A 484 -2.98 14.29 -9.85
CA PHE A 484 -3.71 13.26 -10.60
C PHE A 484 -4.21 12.17 -9.64
N ILE A 485 -5.45 11.72 -9.82
CA ILE A 485 -6.03 10.64 -9.02
C ILE A 485 -5.16 9.38 -9.08
N HIS A 486 -4.52 9.20 -10.23
CA HIS A 486 -3.42 8.26 -10.40
C HIS A 486 -2.41 8.83 -11.41
N ARG A 487 -1.12 8.69 -11.09
CA ARG A 487 -0.01 9.20 -11.90
C ARG A 487 0.00 8.66 -13.33
N SER A 488 -0.53 7.47 -13.58
CA SER A 488 -0.59 6.88 -14.92
C SER A 488 -1.38 7.70 -15.95
N PHE A 489 -2.31 8.57 -15.51
CA PHE A 489 -2.92 9.54 -16.42
C PHE A 489 -1.92 10.59 -16.91
N GLN A 490 -1.07 11.11 -16.01
CA GLN A 490 0.01 12.02 -16.40
C GLN A 490 1.00 11.30 -17.33
N GLU A 491 1.38 10.07 -17.01
CA GLU A 491 2.27 9.24 -17.84
C GLU A 491 1.69 9.02 -19.24
N TYR A 492 0.39 8.68 -19.35
CA TYR A 492 -0.29 8.47 -20.60
C TYR A 492 -0.28 9.73 -21.50
N PHE A 493 -0.75 10.87 -20.99
CA PHE A 493 -0.78 12.09 -21.77
C PHE A 493 0.63 12.59 -22.13
N CYS A 494 1.60 12.40 -21.26
CA CYS A 494 3.00 12.67 -21.54
C CYS A 494 3.52 11.78 -22.69
N ALA A 495 3.25 10.48 -22.66
CA ALA A 495 3.62 9.55 -23.72
C ALA A 495 2.99 9.90 -25.07
N VAL A 496 1.71 10.31 -25.07
CA VAL A 496 1.02 10.78 -26.27
C VAL A 496 1.72 12.02 -26.84
N LYS A 497 2.07 13.01 -25.98
CA LYS A 497 2.79 14.20 -26.41
C LYS A 497 4.12 13.88 -27.03
N PHE A 498 4.91 13.02 -26.39
CA PHE A 498 6.21 12.60 -26.88
C PHE A 498 6.12 11.85 -28.20
N ALA A 499 5.19 10.91 -28.34
CA ALA A 499 4.98 10.16 -29.58
C ALA A 499 4.60 11.07 -30.78
N LYS A 500 3.83 12.14 -30.53
CA LYS A 500 3.35 13.09 -31.54
C LYS A 500 4.35 14.19 -31.92
N CYS A 501 5.43 14.39 -31.14
CA CYS A 501 6.38 15.47 -31.43
C CYS A 501 7.15 15.19 -32.73
N ASP A 502 7.74 16.24 -33.33
CA ASP A 502 8.58 16.10 -34.53
C ASP A 502 9.92 15.41 -34.21
N ASP A 503 10.67 15.03 -35.24
CA ASP A 503 11.92 14.29 -35.10
C ASP A 503 12.98 15.06 -34.31
N ALA A 504 13.00 16.38 -34.42
CA ALA A 504 13.96 17.21 -33.68
C ALA A 504 13.66 17.24 -32.18
N ALA A 505 12.38 17.40 -31.83
CA ALA A 505 11.92 17.35 -30.43
C ALA A 505 12.05 15.93 -29.85
N PHE A 506 11.86 14.87 -30.67
CA PHE A 506 11.99 13.48 -30.23
C PHE A 506 13.42 13.14 -29.76
N LYS A 507 14.45 13.71 -30.40
CA LYS A 507 15.83 13.60 -29.91
C LYS A 507 16.01 14.20 -28.51
N SER A 508 15.30 15.29 -28.22
CA SER A 508 15.31 15.87 -26.86
C SER A 508 14.57 15.01 -25.84
N VAL A 509 13.53 14.29 -26.29
CA VAL A 509 12.85 13.29 -25.46
C VAL A 509 13.79 12.14 -25.08
N ALA A 510 14.62 11.66 -26.01
CA ALA A 510 15.64 10.64 -25.72
C ALA A 510 16.56 11.10 -24.56
N ALA A 511 17.05 12.35 -24.61
CA ALA A 511 17.91 12.90 -23.55
C ALA A 511 17.19 13.05 -22.18
N ILE A 512 15.85 13.16 -22.17
CA ILE A 512 15.07 13.16 -20.92
C ILE A 512 15.08 11.77 -20.29
N PHE A 513 14.86 10.72 -21.09
CA PHE A 513 14.89 9.35 -20.60
C PHE A 513 16.30 8.93 -20.16
N ASP A 514 17.33 9.37 -20.85
CA ASP A 514 18.72 9.13 -20.47
C ASP A 514 19.03 9.67 -19.06
N LYS A 515 18.67 10.90 -18.77
CA LYS A 515 18.83 11.50 -17.44
C LYS A 515 18.02 10.78 -16.35
N ARG A 516 17.05 9.94 -16.73
CA ARG A 516 16.13 9.25 -15.85
C ARG A 516 16.21 7.73 -15.95
N ILE A 517 17.29 7.21 -16.50
CA ILE A 517 17.42 5.78 -16.78
C ILE A 517 17.16 4.90 -15.54
N ALA A 518 17.54 5.38 -14.35
CA ALA A 518 17.26 4.69 -13.09
C ALA A 518 15.76 4.62 -12.72
N LYS A 519 14.92 5.46 -13.34
CA LYS A 519 13.47 5.52 -13.11
C LYS A 519 12.64 5.07 -14.32
N ILE A 520 13.28 4.70 -15.43
CA ILE A 520 12.58 4.38 -16.70
C ILE A 520 11.65 3.16 -16.52
N THR A 521 12.03 2.22 -15.66
CA THR A 521 11.21 1.05 -15.32
C THR A 521 10.17 1.33 -14.24
N ALA A 522 10.22 2.51 -13.63
CA ALA A 522 9.31 2.88 -12.55
C ALA A 522 7.95 3.36 -13.05
N ASP A 523 7.82 3.78 -14.31
CA ASP A 523 6.56 4.23 -14.91
C ASP A 523 6.35 3.66 -16.32
N TYR A 524 5.19 3.92 -16.89
CA TYR A 524 4.80 3.38 -18.20
C TYR A 524 4.93 4.36 -19.36
N THR A 525 5.54 5.52 -19.12
CA THR A 525 5.64 6.60 -20.15
C THR A 525 6.42 6.12 -21.37
N PHE A 526 7.57 5.51 -21.11
CA PHE A 526 8.43 5.02 -22.19
C PHE A 526 7.77 3.88 -22.99
N ASP A 527 7.20 2.89 -22.31
CA ASP A 527 6.53 1.75 -22.94
C ASP A 527 5.35 2.21 -23.81
N MET A 528 4.50 3.11 -23.29
CA MET A 528 3.38 3.65 -24.05
C MET A 528 3.85 4.50 -25.23
N MET A 529 4.90 5.29 -25.08
CA MET A 529 5.51 6.06 -26.17
C MET A 529 6.07 5.14 -27.26
N PHE A 530 6.80 4.10 -26.86
CA PHE A 530 7.32 3.10 -27.80
C PHE A 530 6.19 2.42 -28.59
N ASP A 531 5.15 1.98 -27.91
CA ASP A 531 3.98 1.37 -28.53
C ASP A 531 3.30 2.28 -29.56
N MET A 532 3.30 3.60 -29.34
CA MET A 532 2.66 4.60 -30.24
C MET A 532 3.59 5.04 -31.38
N ALA A 533 4.89 5.06 -31.15
CA ALA A 533 5.88 5.57 -32.12
C ALA A 533 7.13 4.66 -32.20
N PRO A 534 6.97 3.37 -32.55
CA PRO A 534 8.08 2.40 -32.52
C PRO A 534 9.23 2.82 -33.43
N SER A 535 8.96 3.19 -34.66
CA SER A 535 10.01 3.57 -35.62
C SER A 535 10.82 4.81 -35.21
N LYS A 536 10.18 5.79 -34.53
CA LYS A 536 10.91 6.94 -33.98
C LYS A 536 11.77 6.53 -32.78
N THR A 537 11.24 5.68 -31.90
CA THR A 537 11.98 5.20 -30.73
C THR A 537 13.17 4.34 -31.14
N GLU A 538 12.99 3.46 -32.10
CA GLU A 538 14.12 2.69 -32.68
C GLU A 538 15.18 3.61 -33.28
N ARG A 539 14.77 4.55 -34.13
CA ARG A 539 15.69 5.40 -34.86
C ARG A 539 16.43 6.41 -33.96
N PHE A 540 15.79 6.99 -32.97
CA PHE A 540 16.34 8.10 -32.19
C PHE A 540 16.78 7.71 -30.76
N ILE A 541 16.39 6.53 -30.29
CA ILE A 541 16.77 6.03 -28.97
C ILE A 541 17.58 4.72 -29.11
N TYR A 542 16.97 3.62 -29.55
CA TYR A 542 17.64 2.32 -29.52
C TYR A 542 18.90 2.27 -30.42
N ILE A 543 18.80 2.70 -31.68
CA ILE A 543 19.94 2.63 -32.60
C ILE A 543 21.12 3.47 -32.09
N PRO A 544 20.97 4.73 -31.70
CA PRO A 544 22.08 5.52 -31.14
C PRO A 544 22.71 4.87 -29.90
N TYR A 545 21.91 4.42 -28.94
CA TYR A 545 22.42 3.78 -27.72
C TYR A 545 23.13 2.47 -27.99
N LEU A 546 22.57 1.61 -28.84
CA LEU A 546 23.20 0.35 -29.20
C LEU A 546 24.49 0.58 -29.97
N THR A 547 24.53 1.59 -30.87
CA THR A 547 25.74 1.94 -31.60
C THR A 547 26.83 2.42 -30.63
N GLU A 548 26.51 3.35 -29.71
CA GLU A 548 27.44 3.81 -28.70
C GLU A 548 27.93 2.68 -27.79
N LEU A 549 27.04 1.78 -27.37
CA LEU A 549 27.37 0.64 -26.55
C LEU A 549 28.34 -0.29 -27.27
N LEU A 550 28.08 -0.58 -28.55
CA LEU A 550 28.95 -1.42 -29.38
C LEU A 550 30.32 -0.78 -29.62
N ASP A 551 30.34 0.51 -29.97
CA ASP A 551 31.59 1.27 -30.17
C ASP A 551 32.42 1.30 -28.87
N ASP A 552 31.80 1.50 -27.73
CA ASP A 552 32.45 1.47 -26.42
C ASP A 552 33.01 0.09 -26.07
N CYS A 553 32.28 -0.98 -26.40
CA CYS A 553 32.73 -2.34 -26.10
C CYS A 553 33.91 -2.74 -26.98
N HIS A 554 33.94 -2.29 -28.23
CA HIS A 554 35.01 -2.60 -29.21
C HIS A 554 36.19 -1.63 -29.16
N ARG A 555 36.12 -0.55 -28.34
CA ARG A 555 37.21 0.42 -28.23
C ARG A 555 38.47 -0.24 -27.69
N ASP A 556 39.50 -0.31 -28.51
CA ASP A 556 40.80 -0.91 -28.21
C ASP A 556 40.71 -2.40 -27.77
N ALA A 557 39.71 -3.15 -28.24
CA ALA A 557 39.43 -4.53 -27.84
C ALA A 557 39.18 -5.43 -29.05
N ASP A 558 39.61 -6.71 -28.97
CA ASP A 558 39.18 -7.77 -29.90
C ASP A 558 37.76 -8.26 -29.57
N ASP A 559 37.22 -9.17 -30.37
CA ASP A 559 35.85 -9.64 -30.20
C ASP A 559 35.58 -10.30 -28.84
N GLU A 560 36.54 -11.01 -28.28
CA GLU A 560 36.43 -11.67 -26.99
C GLU A 560 36.40 -10.62 -25.86
N GLN A 561 37.31 -9.67 -25.90
CA GLN A 561 37.37 -8.58 -24.95
C GLN A 561 36.15 -7.66 -25.07
N ALA A 562 35.64 -7.40 -26.26
CA ALA A 562 34.43 -6.62 -26.49
C ALA A 562 33.19 -7.29 -25.85
N TYR A 563 33.10 -8.62 -25.93
CA TYR A 563 32.07 -9.39 -25.26
C TYR A 563 32.12 -9.23 -23.72
N TRP A 564 33.32 -9.33 -23.14
CA TRP A 564 33.50 -9.09 -21.71
C TRP A 564 33.17 -7.65 -21.30
N ASN A 565 33.57 -6.67 -22.09
CA ASN A 565 33.23 -5.27 -21.88
C ASN A 565 31.71 -5.06 -21.88
N PHE A 566 31.00 -5.72 -22.80
CA PHE A 566 29.55 -5.72 -22.86
C PHE A 566 28.93 -6.34 -21.60
N LEU A 567 29.39 -7.51 -21.17
CA LEU A 567 28.88 -8.17 -19.97
C LEU A 567 29.06 -7.30 -18.73
N VAL A 568 30.24 -6.71 -18.55
CA VAL A 568 30.50 -5.82 -17.39
C VAL A 568 29.64 -4.56 -17.40
N LYS A 569 29.28 -4.02 -18.59
CA LYS A 569 28.37 -2.88 -18.69
C LYS A 569 26.91 -3.25 -18.39
N MET A 570 26.49 -4.42 -18.84
CA MET A 570 25.11 -4.89 -18.64
C MET A 570 24.86 -5.40 -17.24
N TYR A 571 25.87 -5.99 -16.61
CA TYR A 571 25.77 -6.63 -15.29
C TYR A 571 26.81 -6.04 -14.34
N PRO A 572 26.43 -5.16 -13.42
CA PRO A 572 27.38 -4.48 -12.52
C PRO A 572 28.12 -5.42 -11.57
N THR A 573 27.61 -6.65 -11.40
CA THR A 573 28.27 -7.69 -10.59
C THR A 573 28.24 -9.03 -11.31
N LEU A 574 29.40 -9.50 -11.79
CA LEU A 574 29.56 -10.81 -12.39
C LEU A 574 30.31 -11.73 -11.42
N TYR A 575 29.77 -12.91 -11.17
CA TYR A 575 30.42 -13.95 -10.38
C TYR A 575 30.90 -15.07 -11.30
N TYR A 576 32.18 -15.42 -11.19
CA TYR A 576 32.74 -16.56 -11.87
C TYR A 576 32.71 -17.78 -10.95
N CYS A 577 31.96 -18.81 -11.28
CA CYS A 577 31.81 -20.00 -10.46
C CYS A 577 31.96 -21.26 -11.32
N ASN A 578 32.95 -22.13 -11.00
CA ASN A 578 33.17 -23.41 -11.64
C ASN A 578 33.32 -23.38 -13.17
N GLY A 579 33.94 -22.33 -13.72
CA GLY A 579 34.14 -22.19 -15.16
C GLY A 579 32.93 -21.64 -15.94
N GLU A 580 31.86 -21.25 -15.26
CA GLU A 580 30.69 -20.61 -15.85
C GLU A 580 30.48 -19.21 -15.23
N VAL A 581 30.14 -18.24 -16.05
CA VAL A 581 29.70 -16.92 -15.60
C VAL A 581 28.23 -17.03 -15.19
N LYS A 582 27.93 -16.69 -13.95
CA LYS A 582 26.54 -16.64 -13.41
C LYS A 582 26.21 -15.25 -12.98
N ASP A 583 25.08 -14.74 -13.46
CA ASP A 583 24.46 -13.55 -12.93
C ASP A 583 23.55 -13.94 -11.76
N TYR A 584 23.80 -13.36 -10.60
CA TYR A 584 22.88 -13.47 -9.47
C TYR A 584 22.06 -12.19 -9.40
N TYR A 585 20.83 -12.27 -9.87
CA TYR A 585 19.81 -11.30 -9.47
C TYR A 585 19.46 -11.57 -8.00
N GLU A 586 20.03 -10.76 -7.09
CA GLU A 586 19.52 -10.64 -5.73
C GLU A 586 18.26 -9.74 -5.69
#